data_4b2e171bd0e5bd6ab7ecef2ce84860b6
#
_entry.id   4b2e171bd0e5bd6ab7ecef2ce84860b6
#
_cell.length_a   1.000
_cell.length_b   1.000
_cell.length_c   1.000
_cell.angle_alpha   90.00
_cell.angle_beta   90.00
_cell.angle_gamma   90.00
#
_symmetry.space_group_name_H-M   'P 1'
#
loop_
_entity.id
_entity.type
_entity.pdbx_description
1 polymer ?
#
loop_
_entity_poly.entity_id
_entity_poly.type
_entity_poly.pdbx_seq_one_letter_code
_entity_poly.pdbx_strand_id
1 'polypeptide(L)'
;MSFPDFSFSLRAAAWAAVAASFTLMASPALAIDGKPAVDRDTVVFGIGKEIGNLDGQVAATGDSQRYGFQLYDTLYAFDLKGNLQPSVATAVKISDDGLTYTFTLRKDVKFHNGAPLTSKDVKYSMERILQPEIKSTRRPYFVNLIDKVETAGDTTVVFHLKRADGAFVNKLAGYLLLVPKEYTESLPNPEAFARAPVGSGPYKFVSQKIGQSVELERFDGYWGPKPGIKRLVFKLIPDASSRVNAIVSGEADIVDYVPTADAQRLRGNAGLIVKPVPVGSPLAVRLYSNVPGTPLSKQKVRLALNHALDTNAIIKNVLHGIGAPLGSYISASYPYGADPALKPYTYDPALAKRLLTEAGYPKGFDSELLCPSDIPKDLCEVISAYWSAIGVRASVKVMDYTAWSRLNNTHKGGPMSMMQFSNAIYDPIHPILGAASKDGSWSDYSNPEVEKLIAEADAESDRAKRDQLFRKIGHVLHDDGHAVLLTELYYTFAQDAKLEWAPQTGSGYYNLRNVRWK
;
A
#
# COMPACT_ATOMS: atom_id res chain seq x y z
N MET A 1 -20.44 -24.03 68.41
CA MET A 1 -19.82 -23.16 69.44
C MET A 1 -19.81 -21.76 68.82
N SER A 2 -20.84 -21.03 69.18
CA SER A 2 -20.94 -19.82 70.01
C SER A 2 -20.36 -18.58 69.35
N PHE A 3 -21.25 -17.76 68.84
CA PHE A 3 -21.08 -16.30 68.68
C PHE A 3 -21.01 -15.60 70.04
N PRO A 4 -20.44 -14.41 70.11
CA PRO A 4 -21.14 -13.39 70.87
C PRO A 4 -21.42 -12.12 70.08
N ASP A 5 -22.71 -11.68 70.28
CA ASP A 5 -23.21 -10.34 70.08
C ASP A 5 -22.46 -9.29 70.89
N PHE A 6 -22.37 -8.06 70.32
CA PHE A 6 -22.28 -6.84 71.11
C PHE A 6 -23.15 -5.71 70.55
N SER A 7 -24.07 -5.31 71.40
CA SER A 7 -25.08 -4.30 71.19
C SER A 7 -24.61 -2.85 71.42
N PHE A 8 -25.21 -1.96 70.64
CA PHE A 8 -25.55 -0.55 70.84
C PHE A 8 -25.12 0.21 72.11
N SER A 9 -24.63 1.42 71.92
CA SER A 9 -25.03 2.57 72.71
C SER A 9 -25.04 3.86 71.86
N LEU A 10 -26.26 4.47 71.74
CA LEU A 10 -26.49 5.85 71.34
C LEU A 10 -25.89 6.83 72.36
N ARG A 11 -25.17 7.84 71.93
CA ARG A 11 -25.08 9.15 72.58
C ARG A 11 -25.23 10.27 71.58
N ALA A 12 -26.33 11.03 71.82
CA ALA A 12 -26.61 12.29 71.17
C ALA A 12 -25.74 13.41 71.77
N ALA A 13 -25.15 14.26 70.90
CA ALA A 13 -24.68 15.57 71.35
C ALA A 13 -24.69 16.60 70.20
N ALA A 14 -25.56 17.55 70.35
CA ALA A 14 -25.54 18.98 70.10
C ALA A 14 -25.01 19.51 68.75
N TRP A 15 -25.91 20.19 68.10
CA TRP A 15 -25.77 21.12 66.97
C TRP A 15 -24.89 22.33 67.29
N ALA A 16 -23.95 22.65 66.39
CA ALA A 16 -23.42 23.99 66.21
C ALA A 16 -23.48 24.34 64.74
N ALA A 17 -24.36 25.28 64.39
CA ALA A 17 -24.49 25.80 63.02
C ALA A 17 -23.32 26.69 62.71
N VAL A 18 -22.54 26.32 61.70
CA VAL A 18 -21.59 27.21 60.97
C VAL A 18 -22.13 27.41 59.57
N ALA A 19 -22.68 28.60 59.31
CA ALA A 19 -23.05 29.04 57.97
C ALA A 19 -21.77 29.31 57.17
N ALA A 20 -21.37 28.37 56.35
CA ALA A 20 -20.33 28.61 55.32
C ALA A 20 -21.02 29.03 54.02
N SER A 21 -20.82 30.27 53.66
CA SER A 21 -21.24 30.86 52.37
C SER A 21 -20.56 30.12 51.23
N PHE A 22 -21.31 29.22 50.56
CA PHE A 22 -20.90 28.63 49.30
C PHE A 22 -21.11 29.69 48.19
N THR A 23 -20.05 30.37 47.80
CA THR A 23 -19.99 31.08 46.55
C THR A 23 -20.04 30.02 45.45
N LEU A 24 -21.17 29.88 44.75
CA LEU A 24 -21.25 29.16 43.50
C LEU A 24 -20.31 29.84 42.51
N MET A 25 -19.10 29.29 42.33
CA MET A 25 -18.35 29.51 41.12
C MET A 25 -19.12 28.76 40.04
N ALA A 26 -19.78 29.53 39.15
CA ALA A 26 -20.33 29.02 37.92
C ALA A 26 -19.16 28.47 37.11
N SER A 27 -19.02 27.16 37.09
CA SER A 27 -18.17 26.47 36.09
C SER A 27 -18.73 26.86 34.73
N PRO A 28 -17.89 27.30 33.78
CA PRO A 28 -18.38 27.54 32.44
C PRO A 28 -18.98 26.23 31.92
N ALA A 29 -20.22 26.31 31.50
CA ALA A 29 -20.88 25.23 30.79
C ALA A 29 -19.98 24.76 29.65
N LEU A 30 -19.42 23.56 29.77
CA LEU A 30 -18.74 22.89 28.67
C LEU A 30 -19.77 22.74 27.56
N ALA A 31 -19.51 23.41 26.46
CA ALA A 31 -20.28 23.24 25.24
C ALA A 31 -20.32 21.76 24.89
N ILE A 32 -21.51 21.24 24.61
CA ILE A 32 -21.79 19.84 24.29
C ILE A 32 -21.25 19.46 22.87
N ASP A 33 -20.39 20.24 22.29
CA ASP A 33 -19.57 19.88 21.13
C ASP A 33 -18.14 19.54 21.57
N GLY A 34 -18.02 18.42 22.28
CA GLY A 34 -16.80 17.98 22.97
C GLY A 34 -15.60 17.59 22.09
N LYS A 35 -15.38 18.23 20.96
CA LYS A 35 -14.10 18.17 20.24
C LYS A 35 -13.16 19.21 20.83
N PRO A 36 -11.91 18.84 21.19
CA PRO A 36 -10.90 19.82 21.55
C PRO A 36 -10.74 20.86 20.42
N ALA A 37 -10.43 22.09 20.80
CA ALA A 37 -10.17 23.13 19.79
C ALA A 37 -9.15 22.60 18.79
N VAL A 38 -9.49 22.63 17.50
CA VAL A 38 -8.62 22.11 16.42
C VAL A 38 -7.37 22.96 16.40
N ASP A 39 -6.22 22.37 16.76
CA ASP A 39 -4.91 22.96 16.49
C ASP A 39 -4.69 22.90 14.97
N ARG A 40 -4.97 24.00 14.28
CA ARG A 40 -4.84 24.10 12.82
C ARG A 40 -3.40 23.99 12.30
N ASP A 41 -2.43 23.96 13.18
CA ASP A 41 -1.02 23.75 12.84
C ASP A 41 -0.62 22.28 12.86
N THR A 42 -1.44 21.41 13.46
CA THR A 42 -1.17 19.98 13.63
C THR A 42 -2.22 19.12 12.89
N VAL A 43 -1.79 17.99 12.33
CA VAL A 43 -2.65 16.90 11.86
C VAL A 43 -2.20 15.61 12.53
N VAL A 44 -3.14 14.92 13.17
CA VAL A 44 -2.96 13.60 13.76
C VAL A 44 -3.50 12.54 12.81
N PHE A 45 -2.61 11.67 12.32
CA PHE A 45 -2.95 10.56 11.45
C PHE A 45 -2.90 9.25 12.25
N GLY A 46 -4.08 8.69 12.56
CA GLY A 46 -4.19 7.37 13.21
C GLY A 46 -3.92 6.25 12.21
N ILE A 47 -2.83 5.51 12.43
CA ILE A 47 -2.34 4.47 11.53
C ILE A 47 -2.54 3.08 12.13
N GLY A 48 -2.93 2.11 11.28
CA GLY A 48 -3.17 0.72 11.71
C GLY A 48 -1.92 -0.13 11.83
N LYS A 49 -0.81 0.28 11.22
CA LYS A 49 0.43 -0.50 11.17
C LYS A 49 1.62 0.34 11.60
N GLU A 50 2.53 -0.27 12.34
CA GLU A 50 3.68 0.42 12.93
C GLU A 50 4.67 0.93 11.88
N ILE A 51 5.24 2.11 12.15
CA ILE A 51 6.41 2.64 11.46
C ILE A 51 7.65 2.04 12.11
N GLY A 52 8.10 0.90 11.59
CA GLY A 52 9.20 0.16 12.21
C GLY A 52 10.58 0.79 11.99
N ASN A 53 10.87 1.29 10.80
CA ASN A 53 12.17 1.82 10.44
C ASN A 53 12.03 3.11 9.63
N LEU A 54 12.68 4.19 10.09
CA LEU A 54 12.64 5.50 9.42
C LEU A 54 13.74 5.67 8.36
N ASP A 55 14.67 4.73 8.23
CA ASP A 55 15.56 4.68 7.08
C ASP A 55 14.78 4.22 5.84
N GLY A 56 14.43 5.17 5.00
CA GLY A 56 13.62 4.92 3.81
C GLY A 56 14.25 3.96 2.80
N GLN A 57 15.57 3.71 2.88
CA GLN A 57 16.27 2.77 2.00
C GLN A 57 16.27 1.33 2.54
N VAL A 58 16.07 1.16 3.86
CA VAL A 58 16.04 -0.14 4.54
C VAL A 58 14.61 -0.63 4.77
N ALA A 59 13.65 0.29 4.81
CA ALA A 59 12.27 0.02 5.16
C ALA A 59 11.68 -1.20 4.43
N ALA A 60 11.25 -2.18 5.22
CA ALA A 60 10.87 -3.50 4.74
C ALA A 60 9.41 -3.62 4.28
N THR A 61 8.53 -2.70 4.70
CA THR A 61 7.10 -2.81 4.45
C THR A 61 6.59 -1.69 3.55
N GLY A 62 5.53 -1.95 2.77
CA GLY A 62 4.84 -0.91 2.00
C GLY A 62 4.35 0.24 2.89
N ASP A 63 4.06 -0.05 4.17
CA ASP A 63 3.64 0.95 5.14
C ASP A 63 4.76 1.93 5.47
N SER A 64 6.00 1.46 5.67
CA SER A 64 7.16 2.34 5.91
C SER A 64 7.42 3.30 4.73
N GLN A 65 7.15 2.90 3.49
CA GLN A 65 7.27 3.80 2.33
C GLN A 65 6.26 4.94 2.32
N ARG A 66 5.05 4.72 2.86
CA ARG A 66 4.00 5.73 2.90
C ARG A 66 4.41 6.97 3.70
N TYR A 67 5.25 6.80 4.72
CA TYR A 67 5.80 7.91 5.50
C TYR A 67 7.07 8.47 4.89
N GLY A 68 7.85 7.64 4.23
CA GLY A 68 9.13 7.99 3.64
C GLY A 68 9.06 9.22 2.75
N PHE A 69 8.01 9.35 1.94
CA PHE A 69 7.80 10.50 1.05
C PHE A 69 7.49 11.82 1.77
N GLN A 70 7.30 11.82 3.09
CA GLN A 70 7.24 13.05 3.86
C GLN A 70 8.65 13.53 4.24
N LEU A 71 9.58 12.57 4.48
CA LEU A 71 10.95 12.83 4.90
C LEU A 71 11.93 12.98 3.74
N TYR A 72 11.70 12.24 2.65
CA TYR A 72 12.66 12.12 1.55
C TYR A 72 12.05 12.53 0.22
N ASP A 73 12.86 13.07 -0.66
CA ASP A 73 12.56 13.21 -2.07
C ASP A 73 13.23 12.09 -2.89
N THR A 74 12.81 12.01 -4.14
CA THR A 74 13.32 11.14 -5.19
C THR A 74 13.66 11.96 -6.42
N LEU A 75 14.33 11.39 -7.42
CA LEU A 75 14.66 12.09 -8.66
C LEU A 75 13.40 12.52 -9.43
N TYR A 76 12.45 11.61 -9.56
CA TYR A 76 11.09 11.85 -10.06
C TYR A 76 10.10 11.42 -8.99
N ALA A 77 8.92 11.98 -8.95
CA ALA A 77 7.85 11.63 -8.02
C ALA A 77 6.58 11.26 -8.79
N PHE A 78 5.59 10.68 -8.11
CA PHE A 78 4.28 10.42 -8.69
C PHE A 78 3.28 11.48 -8.27
N ASP A 79 2.43 11.93 -9.22
CA ASP A 79 1.25 12.73 -8.90
C ASP A 79 0.16 11.87 -8.23
N LEU A 80 -0.98 12.47 -7.87
CA LEU A 80 -2.09 11.75 -7.22
C LEU A 80 -2.69 10.62 -8.08
N LYS A 81 -2.40 10.59 -9.38
CA LYS A 81 -2.86 9.58 -10.34
C LYS A 81 -1.76 8.59 -10.75
N GLY A 82 -0.58 8.69 -10.16
CA GLY A 82 0.55 7.81 -10.46
C GLY A 82 1.36 8.20 -11.70
N ASN A 83 1.15 9.37 -12.30
CA ASN A 83 2.01 9.82 -13.40
C ASN A 83 3.33 10.36 -12.86
N LEU A 84 4.42 10.04 -13.56
CA LEU A 84 5.75 10.57 -13.24
C LEU A 84 5.79 12.08 -13.44
N GLN A 85 6.37 12.78 -12.46
CA GLN A 85 6.61 14.21 -12.45
C GLN A 85 8.06 14.48 -12.06
N PRO A 86 8.73 15.49 -12.64
CA PRO A 86 10.01 15.97 -12.16
C PRO A 86 9.96 16.31 -10.66
N SER A 87 11.02 15.95 -9.92
CA SER A 87 11.19 16.23 -8.50
C SER A 87 12.58 16.87 -8.28
N VAL A 88 13.53 16.14 -7.66
CA VAL A 88 14.91 16.62 -7.54
C VAL A 88 15.60 16.72 -8.91
N ALA A 89 15.29 15.83 -9.84
CA ALA A 89 15.68 15.99 -11.24
C ALA A 89 14.64 16.81 -12.01
N THR A 90 15.12 17.75 -12.82
CA THR A 90 14.31 18.60 -13.71
C THR A 90 14.10 17.98 -15.08
N ALA A 91 15.03 17.11 -15.50
CA ALA A 91 15.00 16.42 -16.79
C ALA A 91 15.74 15.09 -16.72
N VAL A 92 15.39 14.18 -17.63
CA VAL A 92 16.13 12.95 -17.91
C VAL A 92 16.32 12.80 -19.43
N LYS A 93 17.53 12.44 -19.85
CA LYS A 93 17.84 12.03 -21.22
C LYS A 93 18.16 10.55 -21.19
N ILE A 94 17.51 9.78 -22.06
CA ILE A 94 17.69 8.34 -22.21
C ILE A 94 18.42 8.12 -23.55
N SER A 95 19.44 7.27 -23.58
CA SER A 95 20.10 6.85 -24.82
C SER A 95 19.19 5.94 -25.66
N ASP A 96 19.42 5.89 -26.97
CA ASP A 96 18.58 5.14 -27.91
C ASP A 96 18.55 3.63 -27.63
N ASP A 97 19.61 3.09 -27.02
CA ASP A 97 19.70 1.70 -26.56
C ASP A 97 19.03 1.45 -25.19
N GLY A 98 18.53 2.50 -24.52
CA GLY A 98 17.91 2.41 -23.21
C GLY A 98 18.87 2.05 -22.07
N LEU A 99 20.19 2.13 -22.28
CA LEU A 99 21.20 1.72 -21.30
C LEU A 99 21.77 2.86 -20.47
N THR A 100 21.63 4.11 -20.93
CA THR A 100 22.18 5.28 -20.24
C THR A 100 21.11 6.30 -19.95
N TYR A 101 20.99 6.67 -18.67
CA TYR A 101 20.06 7.67 -18.17
C TYR A 101 20.81 8.84 -17.54
N THR A 102 20.75 10.02 -18.17
CA THR A 102 21.38 11.25 -17.69
C THR A 102 20.34 12.17 -17.08
N PHE A 103 20.42 12.37 -15.77
CA PHE A 103 19.52 13.26 -15.01
C PHE A 103 20.19 14.61 -14.77
N THR A 104 19.41 15.69 -14.96
CA THR A 104 19.80 17.06 -14.57
C THR A 104 19.09 17.40 -13.28
N LEU A 105 19.86 17.77 -12.24
CA LEU A 105 19.32 18.07 -10.90
C LEU A 105 19.05 19.56 -10.73
N ARG A 106 18.11 19.88 -9.84
CA ARG A 106 17.89 21.23 -9.29
C ARG A 106 19.11 21.67 -8.49
N LYS A 107 19.27 23.00 -8.34
CA LYS A 107 20.36 23.59 -7.54
C LYS A 107 19.89 24.11 -6.18
N ASP A 108 18.58 24.16 -5.96
CA ASP A 108 17.94 24.80 -4.80
C ASP A 108 17.46 23.80 -3.75
N VAL A 109 17.77 22.52 -3.91
CA VAL A 109 17.39 21.47 -2.95
C VAL A 109 18.37 21.43 -1.78
N LYS A 110 17.83 21.42 -0.55
CA LYS A 110 18.60 21.23 0.68
C LYS A 110 18.08 20.06 1.47
N PHE A 111 18.96 19.38 2.15
CA PHE A 111 18.61 18.43 3.18
C PHE A 111 18.14 19.13 4.46
N HIS A 112 17.48 18.38 5.36
CA HIS A 112 16.96 18.90 6.64
C HIS A 112 18.06 19.48 7.55
N ASN A 113 19.30 19.05 7.39
CA ASN A 113 20.47 19.60 8.09
C ASN A 113 21.07 20.84 7.44
N GLY A 114 20.45 21.34 6.34
CA GLY A 114 20.88 22.54 5.62
C GLY A 114 21.91 22.30 4.51
N ALA A 115 22.50 21.11 4.41
CA ALA A 115 23.47 20.78 3.35
C ALA A 115 22.77 20.79 1.97
N PRO A 116 23.42 21.26 0.90
CA PRO A 116 22.88 21.17 -0.47
C PRO A 116 22.83 19.71 -0.93
N LEU A 117 21.78 19.35 -1.68
CA LEU A 117 21.71 18.07 -2.36
C LEU A 117 22.42 18.16 -3.72
N THR A 118 23.35 17.26 -3.97
CA THR A 118 24.17 17.20 -5.17
C THR A 118 24.10 15.84 -5.87
N SER A 119 24.70 15.74 -7.04
CA SER A 119 24.85 14.46 -7.77
C SER A 119 25.59 13.39 -6.95
N LYS A 120 26.49 13.80 -6.05
CA LYS A 120 27.23 12.88 -5.16
C LYS A 120 26.31 12.16 -4.19
N ASP A 121 25.27 12.85 -3.67
CA ASP A 121 24.28 12.27 -2.78
C ASP A 121 23.37 11.28 -3.52
N VAL A 122 23.01 11.58 -4.78
CA VAL A 122 22.24 10.66 -5.61
C VAL A 122 23.02 9.37 -5.89
N LYS A 123 24.28 9.52 -6.30
CA LYS A 123 25.19 8.38 -6.52
C LYS A 123 25.33 7.55 -5.24
N TYR A 124 25.64 8.19 -4.12
CA TYR A 124 25.75 7.55 -2.83
C TYR A 124 24.47 6.82 -2.42
N SER A 125 23.30 7.45 -2.61
CA SER A 125 22.02 6.85 -2.26
C SER A 125 21.76 5.54 -3.03
N MET A 126 22.13 5.47 -4.32
CA MET A 126 22.04 4.23 -5.08
C MET A 126 23.08 3.21 -4.63
N GLU A 127 24.34 3.61 -4.50
CA GLU A 127 25.42 2.71 -4.06
C GLU A 127 25.13 2.11 -2.68
N ARG A 128 24.56 2.91 -1.74
CA ARG A 128 24.16 2.44 -0.42
C ARG A 128 23.07 1.36 -0.50
N ILE A 129 22.06 1.52 -1.35
CA ILE A 129 21.03 0.47 -1.58
C ILE A 129 21.66 -0.84 -2.07
N LEU A 130 22.71 -0.75 -2.88
CA LEU A 130 23.39 -1.92 -3.47
C LEU A 130 24.29 -2.68 -2.48
N GLN A 131 24.69 -2.06 -1.37
CA GLN A 131 25.52 -2.69 -0.33
C GLN A 131 24.75 -3.77 0.42
N PRO A 132 25.26 -5.03 0.50
CA PRO A 132 24.55 -6.12 1.18
C PRO A 132 24.35 -5.88 2.68
N GLU A 133 25.29 -5.20 3.34
CA GLU A 133 25.29 -4.87 4.77
C GLU A 133 24.16 -3.93 5.18
N ILE A 134 23.68 -3.09 4.26
CA ILE A 134 22.54 -2.21 4.49
C ILE A 134 21.22 -2.99 4.58
N LYS A 135 21.18 -4.22 4.04
CA LYS A 135 19.99 -5.09 4.02
C LYS A 135 18.77 -4.40 3.41
N SER A 136 19.00 -3.55 2.40
CA SER A 136 17.94 -2.84 1.71
C SER A 136 16.98 -3.80 1.03
N THR A 137 15.69 -3.67 1.32
CA THR A 137 14.64 -4.43 0.62
C THR A 137 14.48 -3.97 -0.84
N ARG A 138 15.14 -2.87 -1.23
CA ARG A 138 15.16 -2.34 -2.61
C ARG A 138 16.29 -2.91 -3.44
N ARG A 139 17.31 -3.47 -2.80
CA ARG A 139 18.48 -4.03 -3.48
C ARG A 139 18.14 -5.01 -4.63
N PRO A 140 17.19 -5.94 -4.49
CA PRO A 140 16.84 -6.87 -5.57
C PRO A 140 16.40 -6.19 -6.88
N TYR A 141 15.80 -5.01 -6.81
CA TYR A 141 15.34 -4.27 -8.00
C TYR A 141 16.47 -3.60 -8.79
N PHE A 142 17.65 -3.45 -8.18
CA PHE A 142 18.75 -2.68 -8.76
C PHE A 142 20.05 -3.45 -8.96
N VAL A 143 20.34 -4.45 -8.11
CA VAL A 143 21.66 -5.12 -8.08
C VAL A 143 22.06 -5.80 -9.40
N ASN A 144 21.08 -6.35 -10.11
CA ASN A 144 21.29 -6.99 -11.40
C ASN A 144 21.00 -6.04 -12.58
N LEU A 145 20.60 -4.81 -12.31
CA LEU A 145 20.22 -3.81 -13.29
C LEU A 145 21.30 -2.73 -13.46
N ILE A 146 21.79 -2.19 -12.35
CA ILE A 146 22.80 -1.11 -12.36
C ILE A 146 24.17 -1.68 -12.67
N ASP A 147 24.83 -1.11 -13.69
CA ASP A 147 26.24 -1.32 -13.97
C ASP A 147 27.10 -0.36 -13.13
N LYS A 148 26.91 0.95 -13.34
CA LYS A 148 27.60 2.01 -12.60
C LYS A 148 26.77 3.28 -12.51
N VAL A 149 27.12 4.16 -11.56
CA VAL A 149 26.59 5.51 -11.43
C VAL A 149 27.75 6.50 -11.47
N GLU A 150 27.66 7.50 -12.35
CA GLU A 150 28.68 8.54 -12.53
C GLU A 150 28.09 9.92 -12.24
N THR A 151 28.95 10.87 -11.92
CA THR A 151 28.58 12.27 -11.69
C THR A 151 29.39 13.19 -12.58
N ALA A 152 28.75 14.25 -13.12
CA ALA A 152 29.44 15.30 -13.85
C ALA A 152 29.07 16.67 -13.22
N GLY A 153 29.97 17.19 -12.40
CA GLY A 153 29.69 18.33 -11.53
C GLY A 153 28.60 18.03 -10.51
N ASP A 154 28.05 19.05 -9.87
CA ASP A 154 27.11 18.90 -8.76
C ASP A 154 25.67 18.62 -9.19
N THR A 155 25.34 18.79 -10.48
CA THR A 155 23.95 18.75 -10.97
C THR A 155 23.68 17.70 -12.03
N THR A 156 24.65 16.86 -12.37
CA THR A 156 24.44 15.79 -13.36
C THR A 156 24.80 14.45 -12.78
N VAL A 157 23.88 13.50 -12.88
CA VAL A 157 24.11 12.10 -12.52
C VAL A 157 23.74 11.21 -13.70
N VAL A 158 24.60 10.23 -13.98
CA VAL A 158 24.45 9.29 -15.09
C VAL A 158 24.38 7.88 -14.54
N PHE A 159 23.28 7.20 -14.84
CA PHE A 159 23.11 5.77 -14.54
C PHE A 159 23.39 4.97 -15.79
N HIS A 160 24.25 3.97 -15.69
CA HIS A 160 24.48 2.98 -16.73
C HIS A 160 23.85 1.67 -16.29
N LEU A 161 23.06 1.10 -17.18
CA LEU A 161 22.33 -0.16 -16.94
C LEU A 161 23.01 -1.31 -17.69
N LYS A 162 22.95 -2.51 -17.13
CA LYS A 162 23.41 -3.77 -17.75
C LYS A 162 22.47 -4.27 -18.83
N ARG A 163 21.20 -3.86 -18.77
CA ARG A 163 20.14 -4.16 -19.74
C ARG A 163 19.13 -3.03 -19.75
N ALA A 164 18.38 -2.88 -20.84
CA ALA A 164 17.28 -1.95 -20.90
C ALA A 164 16.19 -2.30 -19.86
N ASP A 165 15.56 -1.27 -19.29
CA ASP A 165 14.49 -1.38 -18.30
C ASP A 165 13.53 -0.20 -18.47
N GLY A 166 12.38 -0.44 -19.09
CA GLY A 166 11.39 0.59 -19.37
C GLY A 166 10.69 1.16 -18.13
N ALA A 167 10.81 0.50 -16.98
CA ALA A 167 10.30 0.97 -15.70
C ALA A 167 11.38 1.64 -14.82
N PHE A 168 12.58 1.87 -15.34
CA PHE A 168 13.70 2.35 -14.54
C PHE A 168 13.41 3.66 -13.82
N VAL A 169 12.85 4.66 -14.51
CA VAL A 169 12.48 5.95 -13.88
C VAL A 169 11.39 5.76 -12.83
N ASN A 170 10.43 4.87 -13.07
CA ASN A 170 9.40 4.51 -12.09
C ASN A 170 10.02 3.84 -10.85
N LYS A 171 11.00 2.96 -11.03
CA LYS A 171 11.74 2.33 -9.92
C LYS A 171 12.52 3.37 -9.11
N LEU A 172 13.16 4.35 -9.76
CA LEU A 172 13.81 5.46 -9.05
C LEU A 172 12.80 6.32 -8.27
N ALA A 173 11.64 6.61 -8.86
CA ALA A 173 10.59 7.39 -8.20
C ALA A 173 9.96 6.67 -7.00
N GLY A 174 9.82 5.34 -7.06
CA GLY A 174 9.24 4.55 -5.98
C GLY A 174 10.23 4.09 -4.92
N TYR A 175 11.52 3.93 -5.26
CA TYR A 175 12.46 3.20 -4.42
C TYR A 175 13.75 3.95 -4.06
N LEU A 176 14.19 4.93 -4.87
CA LEU A 176 15.43 5.67 -4.60
C LEU A 176 15.15 6.90 -3.74
N LEU A 177 14.94 6.72 -2.44
CA LEU A 177 14.86 7.82 -1.49
C LEU A 177 16.27 8.40 -1.26
N LEU A 178 16.42 9.72 -1.46
CA LEU A 178 17.73 10.38 -1.43
C LEU A 178 18.14 10.71 0.00
N VAL A 179 19.40 10.38 0.33
CA VAL A 179 19.99 10.61 1.66
C VAL A 179 21.31 11.39 1.54
N PRO A 180 21.67 12.23 2.52
CA PRO A 180 22.89 13.02 2.48
C PRO A 180 24.11 12.14 2.76
N LYS A 181 25.04 12.09 1.80
CA LYS A 181 26.24 11.25 1.86
C LYS A 181 27.08 11.52 3.13
N GLU A 182 27.53 12.75 3.30
CA GLU A 182 28.46 13.10 4.38
C GLU A 182 27.85 12.85 5.77
N TYR A 183 26.58 13.19 5.97
CA TYR A 183 25.89 12.92 7.23
C TYR A 183 25.78 11.42 7.47
N THR A 184 25.37 10.65 6.47
CA THR A 184 25.14 9.20 6.61
C THR A 184 26.44 8.47 6.91
N GLU A 185 27.55 8.86 6.25
CA GLU A 185 28.89 8.30 6.50
C GLU A 185 29.49 8.74 7.86
N SER A 186 29.06 9.85 8.43
CA SER A 186 29.51 10.30 9.76
C SER A 186 28.88 9.51 10.91
N LEU A 187 27.85 8.72 10.65
CA LEU A 187 27.16 7.95 11.68
C LEU A 187 27.96 6.71 12.09
N PRO A 188 27.87 6.28 13.38
CA PRO A 188 28.66 5.17 13.90
C PRO A 188 28.32 3.80 13.30
N ASN A 189 27.12 3.64 12.78
CA ASN A 189 26.62 2.44 12.11
C ASN A 189 25.38 2.75 11.26
N PRO A 190 25.01 1.88 10.31
CA PRO A 190 23.84 2.10 9.45
C PRO A 190 22.52 2.27 10.20
N GLU A 191 22.34 1.58 11.34
CA GLU A 191 21.11 1.63 12.14
C GLU A 191 20.92 2.99 12.84
N ALA A 192 21.99 3.75 13.04
CA ALA A 192 21.91 5.10 13.62
C ALA A 192 21.12 6.06 12.73
N PHE A 193 21.12 5.88 11.40
CA PHE A 193 20.36 6.68 10.47
C PHE A 193 18.85 6.57 10.72
N ALA A 194 18.34 5.39 11.05
CA ALA A 194 16.92 5.18 11.34
C ALA A 194 16.42 5.93 12.59
N ARG A 195 17.34 6.27 13.52
CA ARG A 195 16.99 6.99 14.76
C ARG A 195 17.03 8.51 14.60
N ALA A 196 17.80 8.98 13.64
CA ALA A 196 17.95 10.40 13.33
C ALA A 196 17.96 10.60 11.80
N PRO A 197 16.83 10.31 11.11
CA PRO A 197 16.79 10.35 9.66
C PRO A 197 16.89 11.80 9.16
N VAL A 198 17.72 12.01 8.15
CA VAL A 198 17.87 13.27 7.44
C VAL A 198 17.53 13.03 5.96
N GLY A 199 16.51 13.72 5.47
CA GLY A 199 16.10 13.73 4.07
C GLY A 199 16.02 15.13 3.52
N SER A 200 15.39 15.29 2.36
CA SER A 200 15.15 16.55 1.69
C SER A 200 13.66 16.86 1.50
N GLY A 201 12.79 16.02 2.04
CA GLY A 201 11.33 16.11 1.88
C GLY A 201 10.69 17.29 2.60
N PRO A 202 9.36 17.48 2.44
CA PRO A 202 8.63 18.64 2.97
C PRO A 202 8.51 18.68 4.50
N TYR A 203 8.76 17.58 5.16
CA TYR A 203 8.76 17.47 6.62
C TYR A 203 10.06 16.85 7.09
N LYS A 204 10.53 17.25 8.27
CA LYS A 204 11.70 16.69 8.94
C LYS A 204 11.30 15.96 10.23
N PHE A 205 12.12 15.01 10.62
CA PHE A 205 11.92 14.19 11.81
C PHE A 205 12.07 15.02 13.09
N VAL A 206 11.18 14.81 14.05
CA VAL A 206 11.23 15.39 15.40
C VAL A 206 11.48 14.30 16.44
N SER A 207 10.60 13.31 16.51
CA SER A 207 10.68 12.24 17.51
C SER A 207 9.96 10.97 17.08
N GLN A 208 10.39 9.84 17.65
CA GLN A 208 9.69 8.56 17.55
C GLN A 208 9.54 7.95 18.94
N LYS A 209 8.32 7.55 19.29
CA LYS A 209 8.01 6.67 20.41
C LYS A 209 7.62 5.32 19.82
N ILE A 210 8.55 4.36 19.87
CA ILE A 210 8.37 3.01 19.29
C ILE A 210 7.06 2.39 19.80
N GLY A 211 6.26 1.82 18.91
CA GLY A 211 4.95 1.25 19.21
C GLY A 211 3.86 2.27 19.54
N GLN A 212 4.11 3.59 19.42
CA GLN A 212 3.14 4.63 19.76
C GLN A 212 2.99 5.69 18.67
N SER A 213 4.06 6.44 18.33
CA SER A 213 3.95 7.56 17.40
C SER A 213 5.26 7.96 16.75
N VAL A 214 5.13 8.64 15.60
CA VAL A 214 6.21 9.40 14.97
C VAL A 214 5.74 10.83 14.76
N GLU A 215 6.56 11.79 15.13
CA GLU A 215 6.29 13.22 14.95
C GLU A 215 7.23 13.81 13.91
N LEU A 216 6.66 14.56 12.99
CA LEU A 216 7.36 15.29 11.95
C LEU A 216 6.98 16.77 12.04
N GLU A 217 7.92 17.66 11.71
CA GLU A 217 7.64 19.09 11.56
C GLU A 217 7.95 19.58 10.15
N ARG A 218 7.24 20.59 9.69
CA ARG A 218 7.43 21.19 8.38
C ARG A 218 8.87 21.69 8.21
N PHE A 219 9.47 21.34 7.08
CA PHE A 219 10.77 21.87 6.70
C PHE A 219 10.60 23.20 5.96
N ASP A 220 10.86 24.32 6.65
CA ASP A 220 10.70 25.66 6.06
C ASP A 220 11.68 25.95 4.92
N GLY A 221 12.78 25.20 4.83
CA GLY A 221 13.74 25.23 3.73
C GLY A 221 13.40 24.34 2.54
N TYR A 222 12.20 23.76 2.51
CA TYR A 222 11.78 22.88 1.42
C TYR A 222 11.71 23.63 0.09
N TRP A 223 12.28 23.06 -0.95
CA TRP A 223 12.37 23.65 -2.29
C TRP A 223 11.03 23.71 -3.04
N GLY A 224 10.09 22.81 -2.72
CA GLY A 224 8.76 22.75 -3.33
C GLY A 224 7.72 23.61 -2.60
N PRO A 225 6.43 23.46 -2.96
CA PRO A 225 5.35 24.14 -2.26
C PRO A 225 5.37 23.83 -0.76
N LYS A 226 5.33 24.88 0.06
CA LYS A 226 5.38 24.77 1.51
C LYS A 226 4.10 24.13 2.04
N PRO A 227 4.17 23.03 2.82
CA PRO A 227 2.99 22.44 3.42
C PRO A 227 2.20 23.39 4.29
N GLY A 228 0.86 23.28 4.27
CA GLY A 228 -0.03 24.11 5.08
C GLY A 228 0.01 23.77 6.58
N ILE A 229 0.37 22.54 6.92
CA ILE A 229 0.41 22.01 8.30
C ILE A 229 1.84 22.09 8.83
N LYS A 230 2.02 22.55 10.08
CA LYS A 230 3.33 22.65 10.71
C LYS A 230 3.80 21.33 11.32
N ARG A 231 2.88 20.52 11.88
CA ARG A 231 3.21 19.26 12.57
C ARG A 231 2.35 18.13 12.05
N LEU A 232 2.97 17.00 11.75
CA LEU A 232 2.31 15.72 11.45
C LEU A 232 2.63 14.73 12.59
N VAL A 233 1.60 14.15 13.17
CA VAL A 233 1.71 13.11 14.19
C VAL A 233 1.11 11.83 13.64
N PHE A 234 1.93 10.84 13.34
CA PHE A 234 1.46 9.49 13.02
C PHE A 234 1.29 8.74 14.32
N LYS A 235 0.04 8.49 14.72
CA LYS A 235 -0.31 7.78 15.95
C LYS A 235 -0.67 6.34 15.64
N LEU A 236 0.05 5.37 16.23
CA LEU A 236 -0.26 3.96 16.05
C LEU A 236 -1.52 3.57 16.82
N ILE A 237 -2.53 3.09 16.13
CA ILE A 237 -3.78 2.56 16.69
C ILE A 237 -4.07 1.24 15.96
N PRO A 238 -3.50 0.10 16.39
CA PRO A 238 -3.57 -1.17 15.66
C PRO A 238 -4.99 -1.73 15.53
N ASP A 239 -5.81 -1.59 16.58
CA ASP A 239 -7.19 -2.06 16.58
C ASP A 239 -8.07 -1.17 15.69
N ALA A 240 -8.80 -1.79 14.75
CA ALA A 240 -9.61 -1.08 13.77
C ALA A 240 -10.78 -0.31 14.40
N SER A 241 -11.43 -0.89 15.42
CA SER A 241 -12.54 -0.24 16.12
C SER A 241 -12.07 0.97 16.91
N SER A 242 -10.88 0.88 17.53
CA SER A 242 -10.24 2.00 18.22
C SER A 242 -9.87 3.13 17.24
N ARG A 243 -9.39 2.82 16.01
CA ARG A 243 -9.16 3.83 14.98
C ARG A 243 -10.45 4.52 14.56
N VAL A 244 -11.52 3.76 14.37
CA VAL A 244 -12.85 4.32 14.05
C VAL A 244 -13.33 5.23 15.18
N ASN A 245 -13.13 4.86 16.43
CA ASN A 245 -13.49 5.70 17.58
C ASN A 245 -12.63 6.96 17.65
N ALA A 246 -11.33 6.88 17.35
CA ALA A 246 -10.42 8.02 17.35
C ALA A 246 -10.82 9.09 16.33
N ILE A 247 -11.27 8.72 15.13
CA ILE A 247 -11.75 9.70 14.14
C ILE A 247 -13.11 10.28 14.53
N VAL A 248 -14.00 9.50 15.12
CA VAL A 248 -15.32 9.97 15.57
C VAL A 248 -15.19 10.96 16.74
N SER A 249 -14.30 10.68 17.70
CA SER A 249 -14.04 11.55 18.86
C SER A 249 -13.22 12.80 18.53
N GLY A 250 -12.54 12.83 17.38
CA GLY A 250 -11.60 13.90 17.02
C GLY A 250 -10.21 13.74 17.67
N GLU A 251 -9.88 12.57 18.18
CA GLU A 251 -8.52 12.21 18.64
C GLU A 251 -7.55 12.04 17.47
N ALA A 252 -8.07 11.67 16.30
CA ALA A 252 -7.36 11.65 15.04
C ALA A 252 -8.12 12.47 14.00
N ASP A 253 -7.37 13.14 13.12
CA ASP A 253 -7.92 13.95 12.02
C ASP A 253 -8.04 13.16 10.72
N ILE A 254 -7.22 12.12 10.57
CA ILE A 254 -7.25 11.15 9.47
C ILE A 254 -7.01 9.76 10.08
N VAL A 255 -7.70 8.74 9.58
CA VAL A 255 -7.38 7.34 9.89
C VAL A 255 -7.35 6.50 8.62
N ASP A 256 -6.48 5.48 8.59
CA ASP A 256 -6.38 4.49 7.52
C ASP A 256 -7.10 3.18 7.85
N TYR A 257 -7.18 2.29 6.87
CA TYR A 257 -7.70 0.91 6.99
C TYR A 257 -9.04 0.84 7.75
N VAL A 258 -9.95 1.78 7.46
CA VAL A 258 -11.32 1.72 8.00
C VAL A 258 -12.01 0.48 7.43
N PRO A 259 -12.56 -0.42 8.28
CA PRO A 259 -13.29 -1.59 7.80
C PRO A 259 -14.47 -1.20 6.89
N THR A 260 -14.76 -2.02 5.88
CA THR A 260 -15.82 -1.71 4.89
C THR A 260 -17.19 -1.53 5.53
N ALA A 261 -17.53 -2.31 6.55
CA ALA A 261 -18.77 -2.16 7.32
C ALA A 261 -18.83 -0.81 8.06
N ASP A 262 -17.73 -0.41 8.71
CA ASP A 262 -17.63 0.88 9.40
C ASP A 262 -17.64 2.07 8.43
N ALA A 263 -17.02 1.91 7.26
CA ALA A 263 -17.03 2.93 6.21
C ALA A 263 -18.45 3.34 5.82
N GLN A 264 -19.37 2.36 5.72
CA GLN A 264 -20.78 2.64 5.43
C GLN A 264 -21.44 3.44 6.55
N ARG A 265 -21.19 3.07 7.81
CA ARG A 265 -21.71 3.77 9.00
C ARG A 265 -21.18 5.21 9.11
N LEU A 266 -19.90 5.40 8.89
CA LEU A 266 -19.24 6.70 8.99
C LEU A 266 -19.69 7.69 7.89
N ARG A 267 -20.11 7.22 6.71
CA ARG A 267 -20.68 8.10 5.65
C ARG A 267 -21.91 8.88 6.11
N GLY A 268 -22.62 8.40 7.13
CA GLY A 268 -23.75 9.12 7.74
C GLY A 268 -23.36 10.25 8.69
N ASN A 269 -22.08 10.40 9.02
CA ASN A 269 -21.57 11.47 9.89
C ASN A 269 -21.14 12.69 9.07
N ALA A 270 -21.89 13.79 9.13
CA ALA A 270 -21.60 15.02 8.39
C ALA A 270 -20.24 15.67 8.74
N GLY A 271 -19.66 15.35 9.90
CA GLY A 271 -18.33 15.82 10.32
C GLY A 271 -17.18 15.04 9.72
N LEU A 272 -17.43 13.98 8.94
CA LEU A 272 -16.42 13.09 8.38
C LEU A 272 -16.57 12.95 6.87
N ILE A 273 -15.44 12.69 6.20
CA ILE A 273 -15.41 12.27 4.80
C ILE A 273 -14.74 10.90 4.73
N VAL A 274 -15.46 9.92 4.18
CA VAL A 274 -14.94 8.55 3.99
C VAL A 274 -14.50 8.38 2.54
N LYS A 275 -13.24 7.99 2.35
CA LYS A 275 -12.59 7.86 1.04
C LYS A 275 -12.07 6.43 0.81
N PRO A 276 -12.82 5.56 0.15
CA PRO A 276 -12.25 4.33 -0.41
C PRO A 276 -11.37 4.69 -1.62
N VAL A 277 -10.15 4.18 -1.64
CA VAL A 277 -9.11 4.49 -2.63
C VAL A 277 -8.57 3.20 -3.20
N PRO A 278 -8.66 2.99 -4.52
CA PRO A 278 -8.04 1.83 -5.17
C PRO A 278 -6.52 1.96 -5.10
N VAL A 279 -5.85 0.85 -4.78
CA VAL A 279 -4.40 0.86 -4.53
C VAL A 279 -3.57 0.14 -5.59
N GLY A 280 -4.15 -0.08 -6.78
CA GLY A 280 -3.43 -0.70 -7.89
C GLY A 280 -3.04 -2.16 -7.62
N SER A 281 -3.72 -2.81 -6.69
CA SER A 281 -3.47 -4.20 -6.33
C SER A 281 -4.68 -5.05 -6.68
N PRO A 282 -4.60 -5.90 -7.72
CA PRO A 282 -5.64 -6.86 -8.00
C PRO A 282 -5.79 -7.85 -6.84
N LEU A 283 -7.02 -7.99 -6.32
CA LEU A 283 -7.41 -9.07 -5.44
C LEU A 283 -7.93 -10.21 -6.30
N ALA A 284 -7.23 -11.33 -6.28
CA ALA A 284 -7.49 -12.46 -7.15
C ALA A 284 -7.23 -13.78 -6.42
N VAL A 285 -7.59 -14.91 -7.03
CA VAL A 285 -7.14 -16.23 -6.60
C VAL A 285 -6.07 -16.71 -7.57
N ARG A 286 -4.88 -16.94 -7.06
CA ARG A 286 -3.79 -17.61 -7.76
C ARG A 286 -4.14 -19.08 -7.98
N LEU A 287 -3.90 -19.55 -9.18
CA LEU A 287 -4.13 -20.94 -9.60
C LEU A 287 -2.79 -21.61 -9.92
N TYR A 288 -2.51 -22.74 -9.32
CA TYR A 288 -1.31 -23.53 -9.60
C TYR A 288 -1.53 -24.32 -10.91
N SER A 289 -1.40 -23.62 -12.03
CA SER A 289 -1.74 -24.13 -13.36
C SER A 289 -0.59 -24.80 -14.09
N ASN A 290 0.65 -24.63 -13.63
CA ASN A 290 1.85 -25.22 -14.23
C ASN A 290 2.14 -26.67 -13.78
N VAL A 291 1.26 -27.28 -12.99
CA VAL A 291 1.38 -28.68 -12.56
C VAL A 291 0.58 -29.58 -13.51
N PRO A 292 1.24 -30.32 -14.43
CA PRO A 292 0.56 -31.16 -15.41
C PRO A 292 -0.31 -32.23 -14.76
N GLY A 293 -1.45 -32.56 -15.39
CA GLY A 293 -2.37 -33.60 -14.93
C GLY A 293 -3.34 -33.13 -13.83
N THR A 294 -3.15 -31.94 -13.25
CA THR A 294 -4.11 -31.37 -12.28
C THR A 294 -5.29 -30.71 -12.99
N PRO A 295 -6.45 -30.57 -12.31
CA PRO A 295 -7.58 -29.84 -12.88
C PRO A 295 -7.20 -28.43 -13.33
N LEU A 296 -6.42 -27.70 -12.54
CA LEU A 296 -6.04 -26.30 -12.78
C LEU A 296 -5.08 -26.12 -13.96
N SER A 297 -4.40 -27.17 -14.43
CA SER A 297 -3.59 -27.13 -15.66
C SER A 297 -4.45 -26.93 -16.92
N LYS A 298 -5.76 -27.19 -16.84
CA LYS A 298 -6.67 -27.06 -17.97
C LYS A 298 -7.32 -25.68 -18.00
N GLN A 299 -7.12 -24.94 -19.09
CA GLN A 299 -7.69 -23.62 -19.31
C GLN A 299 -9.21 -23.57 -19.04
N LYS A 300 -9.97 -24.55 -19.56
CA LYS A 300 -11.43 -24.60 -19.37
C LYS A 300 -11.84 -24.68 -17.89
N VAL A 301 -11.03 -25.32 -17.03
CA VAL A 301 -11.27 -25.35 -15.59
C VAL A 301 -11.06 -23.96 -15.00
N ARG A 302 -9.98 -23.27 -15.38
CA ARG A 302 -9.69 -21.92 -14.88
C ARG A 302 -10.74 -20.90 -15.30
N LEU A 303 -11.21 -20.98 -16.55
CA LEU A 303 -12.34 -20.17 -17.05
C LEU A 303 -13.64 -20.50 -16.29
N ALA A 304 -13.92 -21.78 -16.03
CA ALA A 304 -15.09 -22.18 -15.25
C ALA A 304 -15.11 -21.57 -13.85
N LEU A 305 -13.95 -21.51 -13.17
CA LEU A 305 -13.83 -20.89 -11.84
C LEU A 305 -14.13 -19.40 -11.88
N ASN A 306 -13.74 -18.69 -12.95
CA ASN A 306 -14.08 -17.27 -13.16
C ASN A 306 -15.56 -17.08 -13.42
N HIS A 307 -16.16 -17.82 -14.36
CA HIS A 307 -17.60 -17.72 -14.70
C HIS A 307 -18.53 -18.18 -13.58
N ALA A 308 -18.01 -18.90 -12.58
CA ALA A 308 -18.80 -19.33 -11.44
C ALA A 308 -19.03 -18.22 -10.39
N LEU A 309 -18.35 -17.06 -10.46
CA LEU A 309 -18.42 -16.04 -9.44
C LEU A 309 -19.28 -14.83 -9.88
N ASP A 310 -20.28 -14.49 -9.07
CA ASP A 310 -20.93 -13.17 -9.17
C ASP A 310 -20.11 -12.13 -8.40
N THR A 311 -19.10 -11.57 -9.07
CA THR A 311 -18.22 -10.56 -8.47
C THR A 311 -18.96 -9.29 -8.06
N ASN A 312 -20.03 -8.91 -8.76
CA ASN A 312 -20.86 -7.76 -8.37
C ASN A 312 -21.62 -8.03 -7.07
N ALA A 313 -22.20 -9.22 -6.91
CA ALA A 313 -22.88 -9.61 -5.68
C ALA A 313 -21.87 -9.71 -4.50
N ILE A 314 -20.69 -10.26 -4.73
CA ILE A 314 -19.60 -10.33 -3.74
C ILE A 314 -19.21 -8.91 -3.29
N ILE A 315 -18.93 -7.99 -4.21
CA ILE A 315 -18.57 -6.61 -3.88
C ILE A 315 -19.70 -5.93 -3.09
N LYS A 316 -20.95 -6.09 -3.55
CA LYS A 316 -22.10 -5.46 -2.90
C LYS A 316 -22.33 -5.97 -1.47
N ASN A 317 -22.30 -7.29 -1.27
CA ASN A 317 -22.80 -7.92 -0.04
C ASN A 317 -21.67 -8.25 0.95
N VAL A 318 -20.47 -8.59 0.48
CA VAL A 318 -19.31 -8.94 1.33
C VAL A 318 -18.38 -7.76 1.54
N LEU A 319 -18.13 -6.97 0.47
CA LEU A 319 -17.25 -5.80 0.54
C LEU A 319 -18.01 -4.48 0.71
N HIS A 320 -19.31 -4.53 1.06
CA HIS A 320 -20.17 -3.38 1.34
C HIS A 320 -20.12 -2.28 0.26
N GLY A 321 -20.02 -2.69 -1.01
CA GLY A 321 -19.96 -1.80 -2.17
C GLY A 321 -18.59 -1.12 -2.36
N ILE A 322 -17.55 -1.54 -1.66
CA ILE A 322 -16.18 -1.04 -1.84
C ILE A 322 -15.40 -2.01 -2.72
N GLY A 323 -15.23 -1.65 -3.99
CA GLY A 323 -14.59 -2.47 -4.99
C GLY A 323 -15.13 -2.18 -6.39
N ALA A 324 -14.43 -2.70 -7.39
CA ALA A 324 -14.85 -2.73 -8.79
C ALA A 324 -14.42 -4.06 -9.42
N PRO A 325 -15.29 -4.76 -10.16
CA PRO A 325 -14.90 -6.01 -10.80
C PRO A 325 -13.73 -5.82 -11.75
N LEU A 326 -12.82 -6.77 -11.80
CA LEU A 326 -11.64 -6.73 -12.66
C LEU A 326 -11.90 -7.44 -13.99
N GLY A 327 -11.67 -6.74 -15.11
CA GLY A 327 -11.60 -7.34 -16.44
C GLY A 327 -10.18 -7.81 -16.78
N SER A 328 -9.16 -7.33 -16.05
CA SER A 328 -7.75 -7.66 -16.26
C SER A 328 -7.03 -7.75 -14.94
N TYR A 329 -5.92 -8.49 -14.93
CA TYR A 329 -4.97 -8.46 -13.81
C TYR A 329 -4.20 -7.13 -13.73
N ILE A 330 -4.23 -6.32 -14.79
CA ILE A 330 -3.64 -4.98 -14.81
C ILE A 330 -4.70 -3.99 -14.30
N SER A 331 -4.42 -3.35 -13.17
CA SER A 331 -5.34 -2.41 -12.54
C SER A 331 -5.59 -1.17 -13.41
N ALA A 332 -6.86 -0.75 -13.50
CA ALA A 332 -7.27 0.52 -14.11
C ALA A 332 -6.82 1.75 -13.29
N SER A 333 -6.32 1.57 -12.08
CA SER A 333 -5.75 2.64 -11.25
C SER A 333 -4.33 3.02 -11.64
N TYR A 334 -3.69 2.24 -12.52
CA TYR A 334 -2.42 2.65 -13.10
C TYR A 334 -2.64 3.68 -14.20
N PRO A 335 -1.67 4.57 -14.44
CA PRO A 335 -1.81 5.60 -15.45
C PRO A 335 -1.80 5.08 -16.89
N TYR A 336 -1.56 3.77 -17.10
CA TYR A 336 -1.54 3.09 -18.40
C TYR A 336 -1.52 1.56 -18.25
N GLY A 337 -1.70 0.84 -19.34
CA GLY A 337 -1.56 -0.62 -19.46
C GLY A 337 -2.89 -1.38 -19.33
N ALA A 338 -3.89 -0.85 -18.62
CA ALA A 338 -5.20 -1.47 -18.57
C ALA A 338 -6.01 -1.17 -19.84
N ASP A 339 -6.67 -2.18 -20.39
CA ASP A 339 -7.61 -1.98 -21.50
C ASP A 339 -9.05 -1.87 -20.96
N PRO A 340 -9.70 -0.69 -21.09
CA PRO A 340 -11.09 -0.50 -20.65
C PRO A 340 -12.10 -1.31 -21.47
N ALA A 341 -11.71 -1.82 -22.63
CA ALA A 341 -12.55 -2.70 -23.44
C ALA A 341 -12.64 -4.12 -22.87
N LEU A 342 -11.61 -4.57 -22.11
CA LEU A 342 -11.58 -5.88 -21.49
C LEU A 342 -12.52 -5.91 -20.28
N LYS A 343 -13.63 -6.65 -20.40
CA LYS A 343 -14.69 -6.69 -19.38
C LYS A 343 -14.46 -7.82 -18.38
N PRO A 344 -14.94 -7.68 -17.13
CA PRO A 344 -14.98 -8.78 -16.18
C PRO A 344 -15.72 -9.98 -16.74
N TYR A 345 -15.36 -11.18 -16.28
CA TYR A 345 -16.07 -12.40 -16.62
C TYR A 345 -17.54 -12.30 -16.21
N THR A 346 -18.44 -12.75 -17.11
CA THR A 346 -19.87 -12.84 -16.81
C THR A 346 -20.13 -13.97 -15.83
N TYR A 347 -20.96 -13.72 -14.81
CA TYR A 347 -21.46 -14.78 -13.96
C TYR A 347 -22.39 -15.69 -14.78
N ASP A 348 -21.93 -16.91 -15.06
CA ASP A 348 -22.69 -17.93 -15.79
C ASP A 348 -22.33 -19.33 -15.25
N PRO A 349 -22.99 -19.80 -14.18
CA PRO A 349 -22.72 -21.10 -13.61
C PRO A 349 -23.10 -22.26 -14.56
N ALA A 350 -23.97 -22.05 -15.55
CA ALA A 350 -24.28 -23.05 -16.56
C ALA A 350 -23.11 -23.24 -17.54
N LEU A 351 -22.52 -22.13 -18.00
CA LEU A 351 -21.29 -22.15 -18.79
C LEU A 351 -20.16 -22.79 -17.99
N ALA A 352 -19.99 -22.42 -16.71
CA ALA A 352 -18.97 -23.00 -15.84
C ALA A 352 -19.07 -24.52 -15.74
N LYS A 353 -20.27 -25.06 -15.55
CA LYS A 353 -20.51 -26.52 -15.54
C LYS A 353 -20.20 -27.19 -16.89
N ARG A 354 -20.55 -26.54 -18.02
CA ARG A 354 -20.18 -27.05 -19.35
C ARG A 354 -18.66 -27.11 -19.53
N LEU A 355 -17.96 -26.04 -19.17
CA LEU A 355 -16.50 -25.96 -19.27
C LEU A 355 -15.81 -27.03 -18.41
N LEU A 356 -16.31 -27.30 -17.19
CA LEU A 356 -15.83 -28.42 -16.35
C LEU A 356 -16.06 -29.77 -17.00
N THR A 357 -17.24 -29.98 -17.58
CA THR A 357 -17.57 -31.23 -18.30
C THR A 357 -16.64 -31.46 -19.49
N GLU A 358 -16.45 -30.43 -20.31
CA GLU A 358 -15.54 -30.44 -21.47
C GLU A 358 -14.07 -30.63 -21.07
N ALA A 359 -13.71 -30.19 -19.86
CA ALA A 359 -12.39 -30.42 -19.27
C ALA A 359 -12.22 -31.82 -18.68
N GLY A 360 -13.31 -32.67 -18.65
CA GLY A 360 -13.29 -34.02 -18.09
C GLY A 360 -13.64 -34.08 -16.59
N TYR A 361 -14.24 -33.04 -16.03
CA TYR A 361 -14.67 -32.96 -14.63
C TYR A 361 -16.20 -32.74 -14.49
N PRO A 362 -17.06 -33.59 -15.06
CA PRO A 362 -18.53 -33.37 -15.05
C PRO A 362 -19.14 -33.40 -13.63
N LYS A 363 -18.44 -34.02 -12.67
CA LYS A 363 -18.84 -34.04 -11.24
C LYS A 363 -18.04 -33.05 -10.37
N GLY A 364 -17.21 -32.18 -11.00
CA GLY A 364 -16.29 -31.32 -10.31
C GLY A 364 -15.10 -32.06 -9.70
N PHE A 365 -14.46 -31.45 -8.69
CA PHE A 365 -13.29 -32.02 -8.01
C PHE A 365 -13.13 -31.37 -6.62
N ASP A 366 -12.33 -31.99 -5.77
CA ASP A 366 -11.94 -31.47 -4.47
C ASP A 366 -10.67 -30.62 -4.60
N SER A 367 -10.60 -29.52 -3.85
CA SER A 367 -9.47 -28.60 -3.84
C SER A 367 -9.32 -27.91 -2.48
N GLU A 368 -8.35 -27.00 -2.39
CA GLU A 368 -8.07 -26.19 -1.21
C GLU A 368 -7.85 -24.74 -1.62
N LEU A 369 -8.38 -23.80 -0.83
CA LEU A 369 -8.18 -22.37 -0.97
C LEU A 369 -7.46 -21.82 0.26
N LEU A 370 -6.23 -21.38 0.11
CA LEU A 370 -5.50 -20.67 1.16
C LEU A 370 -5.96 -19.23 1.26
N CYS A 371 -6.30 -18.80 2.48
CA CYS A 371 -6.80 -17.46 2.79
C CYS A 371 -5.90 -16.84 3.87
N PRO A 372 -5.15 -15.76 3.58
CA PRO A 372 -4.37 -15.08 4.61
C PRO A 372 -5.27 -14.30 5.56
N SER A 373 -4.85 -14.15 6.81
CA SER A 373 -5.64 -13.56 7.90
C SER A 373 -5.95 -12.07 7.75
N ASP A 374 -5.29 -11.37 6.82
CA ASP A 374 -5.56 -9.97 6.49
C ASP A 374 -6.65 -9.79 5.40
N ILE A 375 -7.12 -10.90 4.81
CA ILE A 375 -8.31 -10.94 3.95
C ILE A 375 -9.50 -11.43 4.78
N PRO A 376 -10.69 -10.79 4.67
CA PRO A 376 -11.88 -11.26 5.36
C PRO A 376 -12.18 -12.73 5.05
N LYS A 377 -12.34 -13.54 6.09
CA LYS A 377 -12.59 -15.00 5.95
C LYS A 377 -13.88 -15.28 5.17
N ASP A 378 -14.91 -14.49 5.39
CA ASP A 378 -16.21 -14.59 4.71
C ASP A 378 -16.09 -14.41 3.19
N LEU A 379 -15.15 -13.61 2.71
CA LEU A 379 -14.85 -13.51 1.28
C LEU A 379 -14.37 -14.87 0.72
N CYS A 380 -13.44 -15.53 1.40
CA CYS A 380 -12.93 -16.85 0.98
C CYS A 380 -14.04 -17.92 1.04
N GLU A 381 -14.89 -17.87 2.07
CA GLU A 381 -16.02 -18.80 2.23
C GLU A 381 -17.07 -18.63 1.14
N VAL A 382 -17.39 -17.38 0.77
CA VAL A 382 -18.34 -17.08 -0.31
C VAL A 382 -17.80 -17.55 -1.67
N ILE A 383 -16.51 -17.33 -1.95
CA ILE A 383 -15.87 -17.86 -3.17
C ILE A 383 -16.00 -19.39 -3.23
N SER A 384 -15.68 -20.09 -2.13
CA SER A 384 -15.80 -21.54 -2.03
C SER A 384 -17.26 -22.01 -2.23
N ALA A 385 -18.24 -21.26 -1.70
CA ALA A 385 -19.66 -21.59 -1.87
C ALA A 385 -20.11 -21.48 -3.34
N TYR A 386 -19.70 -20.43 -4.06
CA TYR A 386 -19.96 -20.31 -5.50
C TYR A 386 -19.36 -21.47 -6.30
N TRP A 387 -18.11 -21.86 -6.00
CA TRP A 387 -17.47 -23.00 -6.68
C TRP A 387 -18.14 -24.33 -6.34
N SER A 388 -18.61 -24.49 -5.10
CA SER A 388 -19.36 -25.68 -4.69
C SER A 388 -20.66 -25.87 -5.51
N ALA A 389 -21.32 -24.77 -5.91
CA ALA A 389 -22.53 -24.80 -6.75
C ALA A 389 -22.27 -25.35 -8.17
N ILE A 390 -21.02 -25.36 -8.62
CA ILE A 390 -20.60 -25.96 -9.90
C ILE A 390 -19.86 -27.31 -9.72
N GLY A 391 -19.76 -27.81 -8.48
CA GLY A 391 -19.15 -29.09 -8.15
C GLY A 391 -17.67 -29.02 -7.71
N VAL A 392 -17.07 -27.83 -7.66
CA VAL A 392 -15.69 -27.67 -7.17
C VAL A 392 -15.72 -27.40 -5.66
N ARG A 393 -15.32 -28.37 -4.87
CA ARG A 393 -15.36 -28.31 -3.40
C ARG A 393 -14.01 -27.86 -2.86
N ALA A 394 -13.83 -26.55 -2.72
CA ALA A 394 -12.61 -25.93 -2.21
C ALA A 394 -12.71 -25.74 -0.69
N SER A 395 -11.94 -26.51 0.09
CA SER A 395 -11.85 -26.29 1.54
C SER A 395 -11.04 -25.02 1.84
N VAL A 396 -11.61 -24.11 2.62
CA VAL A 396 -10.94 -22.85 2.99
C VAL A 396 -10.00 -23.08 4.16
N LYS A 397 -8.71 -22.75 3.99
CA LYS A 397 -7.70 -22.76 5.05
C LYS A 397 -7.23 -21.34 5.35
N VAL A 398 -7.67 -20.79 6.48
CA VAL A 398 -7.19 -19.51 6.99
C VAL A 398 -5.85 -19.70 7.71
N MET A 399 -4.89 -18.82 7.43
CA MET A 399 -3.59 -18.84 8.09
C MET A 399 -3.02 -17.43 8.30
N ASP A 400 -2.05 -17.32 9.20
CA ASP A 400 -1.29 -16.09 9.41
C ASP A 400 -0.64 -15.61 8.11
N TYR A 401 -0.63 -14.27 7.90
CA TYR A 401 -0.08 -13.67 6.68
C TYR A 401 1.39 -14.04 6.43
N THR A 402 2.21 -14.11 7.47
CA THR A 402 3.64 -14.43 7.33
C THR A 402 3.86 -15.86 6.88
N ALA A 403 3.08 -16.80 7.46
CA ALA A 403 3.09 -18.21 7.06
C ALA A 403 2.58 -18.39 5.62
N TRP A 404 1.47 -17.72 5.28
CA TRP A 404 0.91 -17.72 3.94
C TRP A 404 1.90 -17.15 2.91
N SER A 405 2.50 -15.99 3.19
CA SER A 405 3.47 -15.35 2.31
C SER A 405 4.70 -16.23 2.05
N ARG A 406 5.20 -16.90 3.10
CA ARG A 406 6.31 -17.85 2.96
C ARG A 406 5.96 -19.01 2.05
N LEU A 407 4.76 -19.60 2.19
CA LEU A 407 4.31 -20.70 1.32
C LEU A 407 4.20 -20.24 -0.14
N ASN A 408 3.61 -19.05 -0.38
CA ASN A 408 3.48 -18.54 -1.73
C ASN A 408 4.84 -18.20 -2.37
N ASN A 409 5.76 -17.57 -1.62
CA ASN A 409 7.11 -17.25 -2.11
C ASN A 409 7.98 -18.49 -2.38
N THR A 410 7.60 -19.64 -1.87
CA THR A 410 8.29 -20.92 -2.10
C THR A 410 7.51 -21.88 -3.01
N HIS A 411 6.47 -21.39 -3.70
CA HIS A 411 5.60 -22.18 -4.57
C HIS A 411 4.96 -23.42 -3.88
N LYS A 412 4.66 -23.28 -2.58
CA LYS A 412 4.03 -24.32 -1.73
C LYS A 412 2.67 -23.88 -1.20
N GLY A 413 2.07 -22.85 -1.80
CA GLY A 413 0.79 -22.27 -1.39
C GLY A 413 -0.45 -23.09 -1.77
N GLY A 414 -0.30 -24.37 -2.12
CA GLY A 414 -1.41 -25.26 -2.47
C GLY A 414 -2.00 -24.97 -3.86
N PRO A 415 -3.10 -25.67 -4.24
CA PRO A 415 -3.67 -25.55 -5.58
C PRO A 415 -4.28 -24.18 -5.85
N MET A 416 -4.86 -23.51 -4.84
CA MET A 416 -5.45 -22.18 -4.96
C MET A 416 -5.10 -21.35 -3.74
N SER A 417 -4.76 -20.09 -3.95
CA SER A 417 -4.39 -19.16 -2.88
C SER A 417 -4.89 -17.75 -3.18
N MET A 418 -5.50 -17.10 -2.20
CA MET A 418 -5.79 -15.68 -2.33
C MET A 418 -4.50 -14.92 -2.62
N MET A 419 -4.58 -13.91 -3.48
CA MET A 419 -3.43 -13.14 -3.92
C MET A 419 -3.78 -11.66 -3.98
N GLN A 420 -2.87 -10.85 -3.47
CA GLN A 420 -2.85 -9.40 -3.66
C GLN A 420 -1.39 -8.97 -3.90
N PHE A 421 -1.16 -8.15 -4.89
CA PHE A 421 0.19 -7.74 -5.25
C PHE A 421 0.28 -6.21 -5.30
N SER A 422 0.87 -5.61 -4.26
CA SER A 422 1.01 -4.16 -4.20
C SER A 422 2.03 -3.65 -5.22
N ASN A 423 1.79 -2.43 -5.74
CA ASN A 423 2.64 -1.80 -6.74
C ASN A 423 3.10 -0.42 -6.28
N ALA A 424 4.36 -0.33 -5.91
CA ALA A 424 4.99 0.91 -5.44
C ALA A 424 5.51 1.81 -6.57
N ILE A 425 5.53 1.33 -7.81
CA ILE A 425 6.17 2.02 -8.93
C ILE A 425 5.19 2.46 -10.01
N TYR A 426 3.90 2.21 -9.86
CA TYR A 426 2.85 2.57 -10.81
C TYR A 426 3.09 2.05 -12.24
N ASP A 427 3.85 0.98 -12.36
CA ASP A 427 4.14 0.34 -13.64
C ASP A 427 3.55 -1.08 -13.64
N PRO A 428 2.74 -1.45 -14.65
CA PRO A 428 2.13 -2.78 -14.74
C PRO A 428 3.13 -3.94 -14.76
N ILE A 429 4.38 -3.69 -15.14
CA ILE A 429 5.41 -4.74 -15.19
C ILE A 429 5.62 -5.39 -13.82
N HIS A 430 5.50 -4.61 -12.72
CA HIS A 430 5.80 -5.11 -11.39
C HIS A 430 4.86 -6.24 -10.95
N PRO A 431 3.51 -6.09 -10.95
CA PRO A 431 2.61 -7.20 -10.62
C PRO A 431 2.64 -8.31 -11.70
N ILE A 432 2.87 -7.99 -12.97
CA ILE A 432 2.94 -8.98 -14.04
C ILE A 432 4.16 -9.89 -13.86
N LEU A 433 5.34 -9.35 -13.61
CA LEU A 433 6.53 -10.15 -13.31
C LEU A 433 6.33 -11.02 -12.06
N GLY A 434 5.68 -10.48 -11.03
CA GLY A 434 5.48 -11.20 -9.77
C GLY A 434 4.46 -12.34 -9.85
N ALA A 435 3.37 -12.17 -10.61
CA ALA A 435 2.19 -13.02 -10.53
C ALA A 435 1.82 -13.75 -11.84
N ALA A 436 2.41 -13.37 -12.98
CA ALA A 436 2.06 -13.93 -14.29
C ALA A 436 3.26 -14.41 -15.11
N SER A 437 4.51 -14.13 -14.72
CA SER A 437 5.69 -14.72 -15.38
C SER A 437 6.02 -16.10 -14.78
N LYS A 438 6.68 -16.95 -15.57
CA LYS A 438 7.09 -18.31 -15.14
C LYS A 438 8.02 -18.32 -13.93
N ASP A 439 8.85 -17.27 -13.77
CA ASP A 439 9.82 -17.12 -12.69
C ASP A 439 9.30 -16.16 -11.59
N GLY A 440 8.05 -15.75 -11.68
CA GLY A 440 7.43 -14.83 -10.72
C GLY A 440 7.28 -15.46 -9.34
N SER A 441 7.67 -14.73 -8.29
CA SER A 441 7.66 -15.24 -6.91
C SER A 441 6.28 -15.71 -6.43
N TRP A 442 5.22 -15.19 -7.02
CA TRP A 442 3.83 -15.53 -6.71
C TRP A 442 3.08 -16.06 -7.95
N SER A 443 3.81 -16.62 -8.91
CA SER A 443 3.25 -17.20 -10.11
C SER A 443 3.46 -18.72 -10.10
N ASP A 444 2.42 -19.47 -10.49
CA ASP A 444 2.49 -20.88 -10.89
C ASP A 444 1.78 -21.03 -12.22
N TYR A 445 2.09 -20.10 -13.11
CA TYR A 445 1.56 -19.98 -14.44
C TYR A 445 2.73 -19.86 -15.44
N SER A 446 2.55 -20.38 -16.63
CA SER A 446 3.51 -20.26 -17.71
C SER A 446 2.77 -20.24 -19.04
N ASN A 447 3.03 -19.20 -19.84
CA ASN A 447 2.53 -19.08 -21.19
C ASN A 447 3.61 -18.42 -22.06
N PRO A 448 4.11 -19.10 -23.11
CA PRO A 448 5.22 -18.59 -23.94
C PRO A 448 4.94 -17.23 -24.60
N GLU A 449 3.68 -16.96 -24.98
CA GLU A 449 3.30 -15.66 -25.54
C GLU A 449 3.38 -14.55 -24.48
N VAL A 450 2.91 -14.81 -23.27
CA VAL A 450 3.01 -13.89 -22.14
C VAL A 450 4.46 -13.60 -21.80
N GLU A 451 5.33 -14.62 -21.74
CA GLU A 451 6.76 -14.44 -21.46
C GLU A 451 7.44 -13.55 -22.51
N LYS A 452 7.12 -13.76 -23.79
CA LYS A 452 7.62 -12.92 -24.88
C LYS A 452 7.18 -11.47 -24.73
N LEU A 453 5.88 -11.23 -24.50
CA LEU A 453 5.32 -9.89 -24.35
C LEU A 453 5.86 -9.19 -23.07
N ILE A 454 6.10 -9.93 -21.99
CA ILE A 454 6.74 -9.42 -20.77
C ILE A 454 8.16 -8.95 -21.09
N ALA A 455 8.96 -9.74 -21.80
CA ALA A 455 10.32 -9.38 -22.15
C ALA A 455 10.37 -8.12 -23.02
N GLU A 456 9.45 -8.00 -24.00
CA GLU A 456 9.31 -6.81 -24.83
C GLU A 456 8.91 -5.58 -23.99
N ALA A 457 7.93 -5.71 -23.08
CA ALA A 457 7.46 -4.62 -22.24
C ALA A 457 8.50 -4.18 -21.18
N ASP A 458 9.31 -5.12 -20.66
CA ASP A 458 10.36 -4.79 -19.67
C ASP A 458 11.50 -3.99 -20.34
N ALA A 459 11.84 -4.27 -21.60
CA ALA A 459 12.89 -3.58 -22.32
C ALA A 459 12.46 -2.25 -22.97
N GLU A 460 11.18 -2.07 -23.31
CA GLU A 460 10.68 -0.90 -24.03
C GLU A 460 10.61 0.33 -23.14
N SER A 461 11.19 1.45 -23.55
CA SER A 461 11.16 2.73 -22.81
C SER A 461 10.03 3.67 -23.25
N ASP A 462 9.48 3.49 -24.46
CA ASP A 462 8.37 4.30 -24.97
C ASP A 462 7.06 3.91 -24.28
N ARG A 463 6.46 4.86 -23.58
CA ARG A 463 5.24 4.64 -22.80
C ARG A 463 4.04 4.18 -23.64
N ALA A 464 3.90 4.70 -24.86
CA ALA A 464 2.75 4.35 -25.72
C ALA A 464 2.87 2.91 -26.24
N LYS A 465 4.08 2.49 -26.60
CA LYS A 465 4.35 1.09 -26.98
C LYS A 465 4.18 0.15 -25.79
N ARG A 466 4.65 0.54 -24.59
CA ARG A 466 4.42 -0.23 -23.36
C ARG A 466 2.93 -0.40 -23.05
N ASP A 467 2.13 0.67 -23.17
CA ASP A 467 0.67 0.60 -22.99
C ASP A 467 0.04 -0.47 -23.89
N GLN A 468 0.44 -0.51 -25.18
CA GLN A 468 -0.05 -1.51 -26.13
C GLN A 468 0.39 -2.94 -25.76
N LEU A 469 1.64 -3.11 -25.30
CA LEU A 469 2.15 -4.42 -24.89
C LEU A 469 1.40 -4.92 -23.65
N PHE A 470 1.17 -4.06 -22.65
CA PHE A 470 0.42 -4.43 -21.46
C PHE A 470 -1.04 -4.76 -21.76
N ARG A 471 -1.69 -4.04 -22.68
CA ARG A 471 -3.05 -4.40 -23.13
C ARG A 471 -3.07 -5.79 -23.72
N LYS A 472 -2.12 -6.12 -24.61
CA LYS A 472 -1.99 -7.49 -25.17
C LYS A 472 -1.78 -8.54 -24.07
N ILE A 473 -0.87 -8.28 -23.12
CA ILE A 473 -0.66 -9.17 -21.96
C ILE A 473 -1.98 -9.36 -21.20
N GLY A 474 -2.73 -8.27 -20.93
CA GLY A 474 -4.01 -8.32 -20.25
C GLY A 474 -5.02 -9.24 -20.95
N HIS A 475 -5.13 -9.15 -22.27
CA HIS A 475 -6.01 -10.03 -23.07
C HIS A 475 -5.58 -11.49 -23.00
N VAL A 476 -4.30 -11.79 -23.22
CA VAL A 476 -3.81 -13.20 -23.16
C VAL A 476 -4.04 -13.80 -21.78
N LEU A 477 -3.75 -13.06 -20.71
CA LEU A 477 -3.98 -13.51 -19.33
C LEU A 477 -5.46 -13.74 -19.01
N HIS A 478 -6.34 -12.85 -19.51
CA HIS A 478 -7.77 -12.99 -19.38
C HIS A 478 -8.27 -14.22 -20.13
N ASP A 479 -7.98 -14.34 -21.44
CA ASP A 479 -8.46 -15.44 -22.26
C ASP A 479 -7.98 -16.81 -21.77
N ASP A 480 -6.81 -16.87 -21.14
CA ASP A 480 -6.26 -18.10 -20.56
C ASP A 480 -6.75 -18.36 -19.11
N GLY A 481 -7.42 -17.41 -18.48
CA GLY A 481 -7.90 -17.56 -17.10
C GLY A 481 -6.76 -17.80 -16.12
N HIS A 482 -5.63 -17.06 -16.26
CA HIS A 482 -4.42 -17.31 -15.45
C HIS A 482 -4.67 -17.23 -13.93
N ALA A 483 -5.63 -16.43 -13.50
CA ALA A 483 -6.09 -16.28 -12.13
C ALA A 483 -7.61 -16.12 -12.09
N VAL A 484 -8.23 -16.29 -10.92
CA VAL A 484 -9.63 -15.88 -10.73
C VAL A 484 -9.66 -14.44 -10.29
N LEU A 485 -10.21 -13.58 -11.16
CA LEU A 485 -10.26 -12.14 -10.95
C LEU A 485 -11.46 -11.77 -10.08
N LEU A 486 -11.24 -11.01 -9.01
CA LEU A 486 -12.29 -10.58 -8.10
C LEU A 486 -12.52 -9.07 -8.22
N THR A 487 -11.70 -8.30 -7.54
CA THR A 487 -11.81 -6.84 -7.45
C THR A 487 -10.45 -6.22 -7.28
N GLU A 488 -10.35 -4.92 -7.48
CA GLU A 488 -9.19 -4.17 -7.01
C GLU A 488 -9.26 -4.01 -5.48
N LEU A 489 -8.12 -4.07 -4.80
CA LEU A 489 -8.01 -3.78 -3.38
C LEU A 489 -8.19 -2.28 -3.14
N TYR A 490 -8.98 -1.94 -2.13
CA TYR A 490 -9.20 -0.57 -1.70
C TYR A 490 -8.69 -0.38 -0.27
N TYR A 491 -7.96 0.71 -0.04
CA TYR A 491 -7.77 1.22 1.30
C TYR A 491 -8.79 2.31 1.59
N THR A 492 -9.48 2.19 2.71
CA THR A 492 -10.47 3.16 3.10
C THR A 492 -9.91 4.07 4.17
N PHE A 493 -9.96 5.38 3.90
CA PHE A 493 -9.61 6.43 4.83
C PHE A 493 -10.88 7.11 5.34
N ALA A 494 -10.83 7.59 6.58
CA ALA A 494 -11.78 8.58 7.06
C ALA A 494 -11.02 9.82 7.53
N GLN A 495 -11.54 11.00 7.26
CA GLN A 495 -10.94 12.28 7.64
C GLN A 495 -11.98 13.25 8.17
N ASP A 496 -11.54 14.21 8.99
CA ASP A 496 -12.37 15.37 9.36
C ASP A 496 -12.81 16.13 8.10
N ALA A 497 -14.09 16.50 8.03
CA ALA A 497 -14.67 17.18 6.86
C ALA A 497 -14.09 18.59 6.62
N LYS A 498 -13.49 19.19 7.66
CA LYS A 498 -12.80 20.49 7.58
C LYS A 498 -11.37 20.37 7.05
N LEU A 499 -10.85 19.15 6.91
CA LEU A 499 -9.53 18.92 6.36
C LEU A 499 -9.60 18.75 4.83
N GLU A 500 -8.78 19.48 4.12
CA GLU A 500 -8.57 19.31 2.69
C GLU A 500 -7.36 18.39 2.48
N TRP A 501 -7.64 17.17 2.06
CA TRP A 501 -6.63 16.17 1.74
C TRP A 501 -7.20 15.16 0.74
N ALA A 502 -6.35 14.67 -0.15
CA ALA A 502 -6.67 13.58 -1.08
C ALA A 502 -5.59 12.50 -1.01
N PRO A 503 -5.94 11.25 -0.67
CA PRO A 503 -5.02 10.14 -0.75
C PRO A 503 -4.64 9.84 -2.20
N GLN A 504 -3.45 9.27 -2.39
CA GLN A 504 -2.93 8.90 -3.70
C GLN A 504 -3.55 7.58 -4.18
N THR A 505 -4.09 7.55 -5.40
CA THR A 505 -4.61 6.33 -6.01
C THR A 505 -3.48 5.47 -6.56
N GLY A 506 -3.70 4.16 -6.70
CA GLY A 506 -2.78 3.24 -7.37
C GLY A 506 -1.62 2.70 -6.52
N SER A 507 -1.36 3.24 -5.32
CA SER A 507 -0.32 2.71 -4.42
C SER A 507 -0.69 2.74 -2.94
N GLY A 508 -1.71 3.50 -2.57
CA GLY A 508 -2.07 3.74 -1.18
C GLY A 508 -1.05 4.56 -0.39
N TYR A 509 -0.17 5.31 -1.06
CA TYR A 509 0.76 6.23 -0.40
C TYR A 509 0.04 7.42 0.21
N TYR A 510 0.59 7.94 1.32
CA TYR A 510 0.08 9.16 1.94
C TYR A 510 0.78 10.37 1.35
N ASN A 511 0.09 11.11 0.49
CA ASN A 511 0.59 12.40 0.04
C ASN A 511 0.05 13.48 0.99
N LEU A 512 0.85 13.86 1.98
CA LEU A 512 0.48 14.88 2.98
C LEU A 512 1.09 16.24 2.67
N ARG A 513 1.76 16.41 1.53
CA ARG A 513 2.35 17.70 1.12
C ARG A 513 1.32 18.81 0.99
N ASN A 514 0.10 18.47 0.55
CA ASN A 514 -0.97 19.42 0.28
C ASN A 514 -2.09 19.38 1.32
N VAL A 515 -1.88 18.69 2.45
CA VAL A 515 -2.87 18.66 3.52
C VAL A 515 -2.99 20.03 4.17
N ARG A 516 -4.23 20.50 4.37
CA ARG A 516 -4.52 21.78 5.02
C ARG A 516 -5.90 21.79 5.64
N TRP A 517 -6.09 22.62 6.64
CA TRP A 517 -7.39 22.96 7.16
C TRP A 517 -8.09 24.00 6.24
N LYS A 518 -9.41 23.83 6.08
CA LYS A 518 -10.27 24.77 5.34
C LYS A 518 -10.49 26.05 6.10
#